data_f6ea0e76d13332bf38c82d1637614e9a
#
_entry.id   f6ea0e76d13332bf38c82d1637614e9a
#
_cell.length_a   1.000
_cell.length_b   1.000
_cell.length_c   1.000
_cell.angle_alpha   90.00
_cell.angle_beta   90.00
_cell.angle_gamma   90.00
#
_symmetry.space_group_name_H-M   'P 1'
#
loop_
_entity.id
_entity.type
_entity.pdbx_description
1 polymer ?
#
loop_
_entity_poly.entity_id
_entity_poly.type
_entity_poly.pdbx_seq_one_letter_code
_entity_poly.pdbx_strand_id
1 'polypeptide(L)'
;TGAAPVVAQIARELGILTVGVVTRPFAFEGKKRLEQALSGIEELNKNVDSLVIIPNERLKYVSEQKITFKNAFEIADGVLRQAVKNISELITVPGFINLDFADVTSVMKDAGFAHIGTGSAAGKDKAAEAAREAISSPLLETSIDMAHGVIVSVIGSDDIGLDEVETAATMVQQAAHPDAHIIFGAFIDENMDDEIRVVVIATGFDNVPNSAKMSMDGNKDKDSG
;
A
#
# COMPACT_ATOMS: atom_id res chain seq x y z
N THR A 1 -12.33 12.67 -9.35
CA THR A 1 -10.92 12.83 -9.74
C THR A 1 -10.57 14.23 -10.23
N GLY A 2 -11.51 15.05 -10.72
CA GLY A 2 -11.19 16.36 -11.30
C GLY A 2 -10.52 17.37 -10.37
N ALA A 3 -10.88 17.42 -9.09
CA ALA A 3 -10.30 18.35 -8.13
C ALA A 3 -8.98 17.86 -7.50
N ALA A 4 -8.80 16.54 -7.36
CA ALA A 4 -7.65 15.98 -6.66
C ALA A 4 -6.29 16.35 -7.29
N PRO A 5 -6.08 16.31 -8.61
CA PRO A 5 -4.83 16.76 -9.22
C PRO A 5 -4.52 18.23 -8.97
N VAL A 6 -5.55 19.10 -8.96
CA VAL A 6 -5.38 20.53 -8.70
C VAL A 6 -4.98 20.80 -7.27
N VAL A 7 -5.61 20.14 -6.30
CA VAL A 7 -5.23 20.23 -4.88
C VAL A 7 -3.80 19.72 -4.67
N ALA A 8 -3.45 18.60 -5.29
CA ALA A 8 -2.11 18.03 -5.22
C ALA A 8 -1.06 18.97 -5.83
N GLN A 9 -1.36 19.60 -6.96
CA GLN A 9 -0.47 20.60 -7.58
C GLN A 9 -0.21 21.76 -6.62
N ILE A 10 -1.24 22.32 -6.00
CA ILE A 10 -1.09 23.42 -5.04
C ILE A 10 -0.23 23.00 -3.85
N ALA A 11 -0.44 21.80 -3.29
CA ALA A 11 0.34 21.28 -2.19
C ALA A 11 1.83 21.12 -2.59
N ARG A 12 2.10 20.60 -3.78
CA ARG A 12 3.45 20.46 -4.33
C ARG A 12 4.14 21.83 -4.55
N GLU A 13 3.43 22.83 -5.07
CA GLU A 13 3.94 24.19 -5.24
C GLU A 13 4.30 24.84 -3.90
N LEU A 14 3.62 24.47 -2.83
CA LEU A 14 3.92 24.89 -1.45
C LEU A 14 5.05 24.07 -0.78
N GLY A 15 5.62 23.09 -1.49
CA GLY A 15 6.68 22.23 -0.96
C GLY A 15 6.20 21.21 0.09
N ILE A 16 4.91 20.89 0.11
CA ILE A 16 4.30 19.93 1.04
C ILE A 16 4.45 18.53 0.47
N LEU A 17 5.00 17.58 1.24
CA LEU A 17 4.99 16.16 0.88
C LEU A 17 3.56 15.69 0.63
N THR A 18 3.29 15.28 -0.59
CA THR A 18 1.94 14.95 -1.04
C THR A 18 1.84 13.48 -1.44
N VAL A 19 1.06 12.72 -0.69
CA VAL A 19 0.79 11.30 -0.96
C VAL A 19 -0.65 11.13 -1.41
N GLY A 20 -0.85 10.61 -2.61
CA GLY A 20 -2.16 10.24 -3.12
C GLY A 20 -2.50 8.79 -2.73
N VAL A 21 -3.75 8.55 -2.31
CA VAL A 21 -4.26 7.19 -2.10
C VAL A 21 -5.56 7.06 -2.87
N VAL A 22 -5.60 6.12 -3.82
CA VAL A 22 -6.74 5.94 -4.70
C VAL A 22 -7.08 4.46 -4.89
N THR A 23 -8.32 4.19 -5.29
CA THR A 23 -8.75 2.85 -5.68
C THR A 23 -8.86 2.73 -7.20
N ARG A 24 -8.57 1.54 -7.72
CA ARG A 24 -8.88 1.17 -9.10
C ARG A 24 -10.20 0.39 -9.12
N PRO A 25 -11.16 0.76 -10.00
CA PRO A 25 -12.52 0.22 -9.98
C PRO A 25 -12.57 -1.29 -10.16
N PHE A 26 -13.64 -1.91 -9.69
CA PHE A 26 -13.96 -3.30 -9.97
C PHE A 26 -14.24 -3.52 -11.46
N ALA A 27 -13.99 -4.72 -11.97
CA ALA A 27 -14.25 -5.06 -13.37
C ALA A 27 -15.73 -4.93 -13.75
N PHE A 28 -16.65 -5.20 -12.82
CA PHE A 28 -18.10 -5.08 -13.07
C PHE A 28 -18.58 -3.63 -13.28
N GLU A 29 -17.79 -2.62 -12.89
CA GLU A 29 -18.09 -1.21 -13.15
C GLU A 29 -17.93 -0.83 -14.63
N GLY A 30 -17.29 -1.69 -15.42
CA GLY A 30 -17.19 -1.59 -16.86
C GLY A 30 -15.94 -0.87 -17.37
N LYS A 31 -15.63 -1.12 -18.65
CA LYS A 31 -14.41 -0.66 -19.31
C LYS A 31 -14.27 0.88 -19.31
N LYS A 32 -15.35 1.60 -19.56
CA LYS A 32 -15.34 3.08 -19.60
C LYS A 32 -14.93 3.67 -18.22
N ARG A 33 -15.40 3.05 -17.13
CA ARG A 33 -15.05 3.48 -15.77
C ARG A 33 -13.57 3.25 -15.50
N LEU A 34 -13.04 2.09 -15.93
CA LEU A 34 -11.62 1.76 -15.81
C LEU A 34 -10.74 2.75 -16.60
N GLU A 35 -11.09 3.06 -17.85
CA GLU A 35 -10.36 4.03 -18.68
C GLU A 35 -10.32 5.42 -18.03
N GLN A 36 -11.44 5.88 -17.48
CA GLN A 36 -11.53 7.15 -16.74
C GLN A 36 -10.65 7.12 -15.47
N ALA A 37 -10.62 6.00 -14.76
CA ALA A 37 -9.80 5.83 -13.57
C ALA A 37 -8.31 5.87 -13.92
N LEU A 38 -7.87 5.16 -14.95
CA LEU A 38 -6.49 5.16 -15.41
C LEU A 38 -6.02 6.55 -15.84
N SER A 39 -6.84 7.28 -16.60
CA SER A 39 -6.52 8.67 -16.95
C SER A 39 -6.43 9.59 -15.73
N GLY A 40 -7.31 9.41 -14.74
CA GLY A 40 -7.25 10.16 -13.48
C GLY A 40 -6.03 9.82 -12.63
N ILE A 41 -5.61 8.56 -12.62
CA ILE A 41 -4.39 8.09 -11.95
C ILE A 41 -3.15 8.73 -12.58
N GLU A 42 -3.04 8.72 -13.92
CA GLU A 42 -1.93 9.34 -14.63
C GLU A 42 -1.83 10.85 -14.35
N GLU A 43 -2.96 11.54 -14.31
CA GLU A 43 -2.99 12.97 -14.03
C GLU A 43 -2.61 13.28 -12.58
N LEU A 44 -3.12 12.49 -11.63
CA LEU A 44 -2.79 12.66 -10.21
C LEU A 44 -1.32 12.36 -9.94
N ASN A 45 -0.77 11.31 -10.55
CA ASN A 45 0.62 10.89 -10.36
C ASN A 45 1.65 11.98 -10.75
N LYS A 46 1.32 12.86 -11.69
CA LYS A 46 2.18 14.00 -12.06
C LYS A 46 2.28 15.06 -10.97
N ASN A 47 1.31 15.09 -10.06
CA ASN A 47 1.13 16.17 -9.08
C ASN A 47 1.36 15.71 -7.62
N VAL A 48 1.63 14.44 -7.38
CA VAL A 48 1.94 13.90 -6.04
C VAL A 48 3.39 13.42 -5.99
N ASP A 49 3.95 13.28 -4.80
CA ASP A 49 5.27 12.67 -4.57
C ASP A 49 5.19 11.15 -4.65
N SER A 50 4.14 10.59 -4.03
CA SER A 50 3.84 9.15 -4.09
C SER A 50 2.36 8.91 -4.32
N LEU A 51 2.03 7.88 -5.09
CA LEU A 51 0.66 7.47 -5.38
C LEU A 51 0.43 5.99 -5.04
N VAL A 52 -0.30 5.75 -3.96
CA VAL A 52 -0.74 4.42 -3.56
C VAL A 52 -2.01 4.05 -4.33
N ILE A 53 -1.99 2.94 -5.05
CA ILE A 53 -3.14 2.42 -5.79
C ILE A 53 -3.62 1.13 -5.14
N ILE A 54 -4.89 1.10 -4.79
CA ILE A 54 -5.56 -0.08 -4.25
C ILE A 54 -6.44 -0.70 -5.34
N PRO A 55 -6.06 -1.87 -5.90
CA PRO A 55 -6.86 -2.52 -6.92
C PRO A 55 -8.06 -3.23 -6.27
N ASN A 56 -9.29 -2.71 -6.47
CA ASN A 56 -10.50 -3.27 -5.87
C ASN A 56 -10.71 -4.76 -6.20
N GLU A 57 -10.31 -5.21 -7.40
CA GLU A 57 -10.40 -6.62 -7.79
C GLU A 57 -9.62 -7.55 -6.85
N ARG A 58 -8.52 -7.07 -6.27
CA ARG A 58 -7.68 -7.86 -5.38
C ARG A 58 -8.21 -7.94 -3.95
N LEU A 59 -9.19 -7.10 -3.59
CA LEU A 59 -9.85 -7.15 -2.28
C LEU A 59 -10.52 -8.51 -2.04
N LYS A 60 -10.90 -9.22 -3.10
CA LYS A 60 -11.45 -10.58 -3.03
C LYS A 60 -10.51 -11.59 -2.37
N TYR A 61 -9.22 -11.31 -2.34
CA TYR A 61 -8.19 -12.20 -1.82
C TYR A 61 -7.71 -11.82 -0.41
N VAL A 62 -8.02 -10.60 0.06
CA VAL A 62 -7.60 -10.09 1.37
C VAL A 62 -8.75 -9.92 2.35
N SER A 63 -9.98 -9.97 1.87
CA SER A 63 -11.17 -9.83 2.72
C SER A 63 -11.52 -11.17 3.35
N GLU A 64 -11.59 -11.23 4.67
CA GLU A 64 -12.12 -12.38 5.41
C GLU A 64 -13.61 -12.63 5.13
N GLN A 65 -14.32 -11.55 4.79
CA GLN A 65 -15.74 -11.60 4.47
C GLN A 65 -15.95 -11.87 2.99
N LYS A 66 -16.97 -12.67 2.67
CA LYS A 66 -17.39 -12.84 1.28
C LYS A 66 -17.80 -11.51 0.67
N ILE A 67 -17.08 -11.07 -0.36
CA ILE A 67 -17.44 -9.86 -1.11
C ILE A 67 -18.67 -10.16 -1.97
N THR A 68 -19.69 -9.36 -1.74
CA THR A 68 -20.94 -9.34 -2.49
C THR A 68 -21.10 -8.01 -3.18
N PHE A 69 -21.98 -7.90 -4.16
CA PHE A 69 -22.28 -6.63 -4.81
C PHE A 69 -22.74 -5.56 -3.80
N LYS A 70 -23.41 -5.97 -2.71
CA LYS A 70 -23.94 -5.08 -1.68
C LYS A 70 -22.84 -4.45 -0.82
N ASN A 71 -21.79 -5.19 -0.45
CA ASN A 71 -20.76 -4.76 0.48
C ASN A 71 -19.41 -4.41 -0.19
N ALA A 72 -19.30 -4.61 -1.52
CA ALA A 72 -18.03 -4.44 -2.23
C ALA A 72 -17.43 -3.04 -2.05
N PHE A 73 -18.27 -2.00 -2.15
CA PHE A 73 -17.80 -0.63 -1.99
C PHE A 73 -17.48 -0.27 -0.54
N GLU A 74 -18.25 -0.80 0.43
CA GLU A 74 -17.97 -0.61 1.86
C GLU A 74 -16.60 -1.23 2.24
N ILE A 75 -16.27 -2.39 1.68
CA ILE A 75 -14.98 -3.04 1.87
C ILE A 75 -13.86 -2.21 1.23
N ALA A 76 -14.06 -1.72 0.00
CA ALA A 76 -13.10 -0.85 -0.67
C ALA A 76 -12.84 0.44 0.10
N ASP A 77 -13.89 1.09 0.61
CA ASP A 77 -13.81 2.28 1.45
C ASP A 77 -13.10 1.99 2.78
N GLY A 78 -13.32 0.82 3.35
CA GLY A 78 -12.64 0.37 4.57
C GLY A 78 -11.13 0.25 4.37
N VAL A 79 -10.71 -0.41 3.29
CA VAL A 79 -9.29 -0.59 2.94
C VAL A 79 -8.63 0.76 2.62
N LEU A 80 -9.33 1.63 1.86
CA LEU A 80 -8.84 2.98 1.57
C LEU A 80 -8.64 3.80 2.85
N ARG A 81 -9.61 3.76 3.75
CA ARG A 81 -9.52 4.43 5.06
C ARG A 81 -8.34 3.91 5.87
N GLN A 82 -8.16 2.58 5.92
CA GLN A 82 -7.05 1.97 6.64
C GLN A 82 -5.69 2.35 6.06
N ALA A 83 -5.56 2.39 4.73
CA ALA A 83 -4.34 2.82 4.07
C ALA A 83 -3.97 4.26 4.42
N VAL A 84 -4.94 5.18 4.37
CA VAL A 84 -4.73 6.59 4.75
C VAL A 84 -4.40 6.70 6.24
N LYS A 85 -5.12 5.97 7.10
CA LYS A 85 -4.86 5.93 8.55
C LYS A 85 -3.43 5.46 8.82
N ASN A 86 -3.01 4.35 8.25
CA ASN A 86 -1.66 3.80 8.44
C ASN A 86 -0.58 4.82 8.06
N ILE A 87 -0.69 5.47 6.89
CA ILE A 87 0.27 6.49 6.45
C ILE A 87 0.28 7.70 7.38
N SER A 88 -0.89 8.14 7.84
CA SER A 88 -0.99 9.29 8.76
C SER A 88 -0.40 8.96 10.13
N GLU A 89 -0.68 7.78 10.66
CA GLU A 89 -0.21 7.34 11.98
C GLU A 89 1.31 7.21 12.05
N LEU A 90 1.98 6.79 10.97
CA LEU A 90 3.44 6.75 10.86
C LEU A 90 4.10 8.10 11.24
N ILE A 91 3.42 9.21 10.98
CA ILE A 91 3.96 10.56 11.16
C ILE A 91 3.42 11.21 12.45
N THR A 92 2.17 10.91 12.83
CA THR A 92 1.46 11.66 13.86
C THR A 92 1.40 10.96 15.20
N VAL A 93 1.53 9.62 15.24
CA VAL A 93 1.44 8.85 16.48
C VAL A 93 2.83 8.57 17.03
N PRO A 94 3.10 8.96 18.30
CA PRO A 94 4.34 8.56 18.97
C PRO A 94 4.38 7.03 19.11
N GLY A 95 5.43 6.41 18.58
CA GLY A 95 5.66 4.98 18.70
C GLY A 95 6.81 4.67 19.64
N PHE A 96 7.05 3.39 19.92
CA PHE A 96 8.26 2.92 20.59
C PHE A 96 9.52 3.17 19.76
N ILE A 97 9.37 2.96 18.44
CA ILE A 97 10.36 3.34 17.45
C ILE A 97 9.65 4.33 16.53
N ASN A 98 10.00 5.58 16.69
CA ASN A 98 9.42 6.66 15.90
C ASN A 98 10.08 6.75 14.54
N LEU A 99 9.25 6.88 13.53
CA LEU A 99 9.68 7.38 12.24
C LEU A 99 9.62 8.91 12.29
N ASP A 100 10.72 9.57 11.99
CA ASP A 100 10.66 11.01 11.84
C ASP A 100 10.13 11.40 10.45
N PHE A 101 9.69 12.64 10.33
CA PHE A 101 9.14 13.14 9.07
C PHE A 101 10.21 13.14 7.95
N ALA A 102 11.49 13.31 8.29
CA ALA A 102 12.57 13.28 7.33
C ALA A 102 12.77 11.89 6.75
N ASP A 103 12.66 10.83 7.59
CA ASP A 103 12.76 9.45 7.15
C ASP A 103 11.63 9.09 6.18
N VAL A 104 10.38 9.38 6.55
CA VAL A 104 9.23 9.15 5.66
C VAL A 104 9.37 9.92 4.36
N THR A 105 9.82 11.17 4.43
CA THR A 105 10.06 12.01 3.25
C THR A 105 11.12 11.40 2.34
N SER A 106 12.20 10.84 2.89
CA SER A 106 13.29 10.24 2.11
C SER A 106 12.84 9.06 1.24
N VAL A 107 11.81 8.33 1.68
CA VAL A 107 11.26 7.17 0.97
C VAL A 107 10.11 7.54 0.04
N MET A 108 9.32 8.56 0.39
CA MET A 108 8.08 8.87 -0.33
C MET A 108 8.19 10.06 -1.30
N LYS A 109 9.18 10.93 -1.13
CA LYS A 109 9.32 12.10 -1.99
C LYS A 109 9.77 11.71 -3.40
N ASP A 110 9.02 12.19 -4.39
CA ASP A 110 9.25 11.92 -5.82
C ASP A 110 9.38 10.41 -6.15
N ALA A 111 8.80 9.54 -5.32
CA ALA A 111 8.91 8.09 -5.45
C ALA A 111 7.92 7.48 -6.46
N GLY A 112 6.95 8.24 -6.96
CA GLY A 112 5.99 7.80 -7.95
C GLY A 112 5.00 6.77 -7.40
N PHE A 113 4.85 5.63 -8.07
CA PHE A 113 3.92 4.59 -7.62
C PHE A 113 4.39 3.91 -6.34
N ALA A 114 3.45 3.72 -5.42
CA ALA A 114 3.64 3.01 -4.17
C ALA A 114 2.61 1.88 -4.03
N HIS A 115 3.00 0.80 -3.40
CA HIS A 115 2.13 -0.32 -3.07
C HIS A 115 2.08 -0.50 -1.56
N ILE A 116 0.92 -0.93 -1.06
CA ILE A 116 0.72 -1.22 0.35
C ILE A 116 0.38 -2.69 0.53
N GLY A 117 1.07 -3.33 1.48
CA GLY A 117 0.75 -4.67 1.94
C GLY A 117 0.44 -4.64 3.43
N THR A 118 -0.52 -5.42 3.85
CA THR A 118 -0.89 -5.56 5.26
C THR A 118 -1.05 -7.02 5.60
N GLY A 119 -0.64 -7.39 6.81
CA GLY A 119 -0.88 -8.70 7.38
C GLY A 119 -1.16 -8.57 8.88
N SER A 120 -2.00 -9.42 9.41
CA SER A 120 -2.34 -9.48 10.83
C SER A 120 -2.35 -10.93 11.29
N ALA A 121 -1.80 -11.19 12.45
CA ALA A 121 -1.85 -12.51 13.06
C ALA A 121 -1.90 -12.43 14.58
N ALA A 122 -2.42 -13.47 15.21
CA ALA A 122 -2.49 -13.63 16.65
C ALA A 122 -1.83 -14.95 17.09
N GLY A 123 -1.44 -15.04 18.36
CA GLY A 123 -0.86 -16.25 18.94
C GLY A 123 0.65 -16.37 18.79
N LYS A 124 1.19 -17.60 18.91
CA LYS A 124 2.62 -17.84 19.15
C LYS A 124 3.58 -17.33 18.07
N ASP A 125 3.18 -17.45 16.79
CA ASP A 125 4.06 -17.10 15.65
C ASP A 125 3.55 -15.85 14.92
N LYS A 126 2.76 -15.03 15.62
CA LYS A 126 2.03 -13.87 15.08
C LYS A 126 2.92 -12.90 14.30
N ALA A 127 4.12 -12.61 14.76
CA ALA A 127 5.04 -11.69 14.10
C ALA A 127 5.49 -12.20 12.71
N ALA A 128 5.85 -13.47 12.64
CA ALA A 128 6.29 -14.08 11.38
C ALA A 128 5.12 -14.25 10.40
N GLU A 129 3.94 -14.61 10.88
CA GLU A 129 2.76 -14.77 10.05
C GLU A 129 2.27 -13.42 9.51
N ALA A 130 2.14 -12.40 10.36
CA ALA A 130 1.75 -11.06 9.95
C ALA A 130 2.74 -10.46 8.94
N ALA A 131 4.05 -10.60 9.16
CA ALA A 131 5.05 -10.14 8.20
C ALA A 131 4.96 -10.88 6.86
N ARG A 132 4.77 -12.20 6.88
CA ARG A 132 4.59 -13.01 5.66
C ARG A 132 3.35 -12.58 4.87
N GLU A 133 2.23 -12.39 5.55
CA GLU A 133 1.01 -11.89 4.92
C GLU A 133 1.21 -10.50 4.31
N ALA A 134 1.87 -9.59 5.02
CA ALA A 134 2.14 -8.25 4.52
C ALA A 134 2.99 -8.27 3.24
N ILE A 135 4.06 -9.07 3.22
CA ILE A 135 4.98 -9.21 2.08
C ILE A 135 4.29 -9.88 0.88
N SER A 136 3.44 -10.87 1.14
CA SER A 136 2.70 -11.62 0.11
C SER A 136 1.31 -11.06 -0.16
N SER A 137 0.98 -9.90 0.38
CA SER A 137 -0.34 -9.29 0.25
C SER A 137 -0.73 -9.15 -1.22
N PRO A 138 -1.91 -9.62 -1.63
CA PRO A 138 -2.41 -9.42 -2.99
C PRO A 138 -2.57 -7.96 -3.39
N LEU A 139 -2.57 -7.02 -2.44
CA LEU A 139 -2.62 -5.58 -2.70
C LEU A 139 -1.29 -5.05 -3.25
N LEU A 140 -0.19 -5.74 -3.00
CA LEU A 140 1.09 -5.48 -3.66
C LEU A 140 0.99 -5.96 -5.11
N GLU A 141 0.98 -5.05 -6.06
CA GLU A 141 0.92 -5.40 -7.49
C GLU A 141 2.29 -5.84 -8.03
N THR A 142 3.36 -5.48 -7.33
CA THR A 142 4.75 -5.78 -7.66
C THR A 142 5.41 -6.41 -6.44
N SER A 143 6.35 -7.32 -6.66
CA SER A 143 7.11 -7.92 -5.57
C SER A 143 7.95 -6.88 -4.84
N ILE A 144 8.04 -7.00 -3.52
CA ILE A 144 8.77 -6.06 -2.66
C ILE A 144 10.29 -6.05 -2.94
N ASP A 145 10.84 -7.13 -3.52
CA ASP A 145 12.25 -7.23 -3.92
C ASP A 145 12.62 -6.27 -5.06
N MET A 146 11.64 -5.66 -5.72
CA MET A 146 11.83 -4.65 -6.74
C MET A 146 11.73 -3.22 -6.19
N ALA A 147 11.39 -3.03 -4.91
CA ALA A 147 11.23 -1.73 -4.29
C ALA A 147 12.57 -1.19 -3.79
N HIS A 148 12.88 0.07 -4.11
CA HIS A 148 14.07 0.77 -3.60
C HIS A 148 13.83 1.53 -2.29
N GLY A 149 12.57 1.79 -1.95
CA GLY A 149 12.17 2.37 -0.68
C GLY A 149 11.10 1.53 0.00
N VAL A 150 11.26 1.25 1.27
CA VAL A 150 10.30 0.46 2.04
C VAL A 150 10.09 1.08 3.41
N ILE A 151 8.83 1.29 3.76
CA ILE A 151 8.41 1.66 5.11
C ILE A 151 7.76 0.44 5.74
N VAL A 152 8.23 0.05 6.90
CA VAL A 152 7.67 -1.04 7.69
C VAL A 152 7.11 -0.50 8.99
N SER A 153 5.84 -0.75 9.24
CA SER A 153 5.18 -0.43 10.50
C SER A 153 4.72 -1.72 11.17
N VAL A 154 5.17 -1.94 12.38
CA VAL A 154 4.69 -3.03 13.24
C VAL A 154 3.82 -2.43 14.32
N ILE A 155 2.59 -2.91 14.42
CA ILE A 155 1.59 -2.44 15.37
C ILE A 155 1.17 -3.63 16.22
N GLY A 156 1.21 -3.49 17.52
CA GLY A 156 0.82 -4.56 18.44
C GLY A 156 0.17 -4.04 19.70
N SER A 157 -0.26 -4.95 20.55
CA SER A 157 -0.73 -4.68 21.89
C SER A 157 0.40 -4.23 22.83
N ASP A 158 0.08 -3.77 24.03
CA ASP A 158 1.05 -3.28 25.03
C ASP A 158 2.11 -4.31 25.43
N ASP A 159 1.84 -5.58 25.24
CA ASP A 159 2.70 -6.71 25.59
C ASP A 159 3.55 -7.22 24.43
N ILE A 160 3.59 -6.50 23.29
CA ILE A 160 4.41 -6.88 22.15
C ILE A 160 5.87 -7.03 22.53
N GLY A 161 6.45 -8.21 22.26
CA GLY A 161 7.84 -8.52 22.54
C GLY A 161 8.82 -7.85 21.58
N LEU A 162 9.99 -7.45 22.06
CA LEU A 162 11.05 -6.90 21.21
C LEU A 162 11.48 -7.91 20.13
N ASP A 163 11.54 -9.18 20.48
CA ASP A 163 11.85 -10.30 19.58
C ASP A 163 10.80 -10.48 18.46
N GLU A 164 9.54 -10.20 18.76
CA GLU A 164 8.46 -10.22 17.77
C GLU A 164 8.61 -9.07 16.76
N VAL A 165 8.91 -7.87 17.26
CA VAL A 165 9.17 -6.69 16.43
C VAL A 165 10.40 -6.92 15.53
N GLU A 166 11.49 -7.45 16.08
CA GLU A 166 12.72 -7.79 15.35
C GLU A 166 12.48 -8.87 14.30
N THR A 167 11.68 -9.89 14.63
CA THR A 167 11.31 -10.96 13.70
C THR A 167 10.56 -10.39 12.49
N ALA A 168 9.54 -9.57 12.72
CA ALA A 168 8.77 -8.96 11.64
C ALA A 168 9.65 -8.07 10.74
N ALA A 169 10.48 -7.21 11.35
CA ALA A 169 11.39 -6.33 10.64
C ALA A 169 12.39 -7.10 9.77
N THR A 170 13.02 -8.14 10.34
CA THR A 170 14.01 -8.98 9.66
C THR A 170 13.40 -9.69 8.45
N MET A 171 12.18 -10.22 8.58
CA MET A 171 11.50 -10.89 7.48
C MET A 171 11.22 -9.94 6.31
N VAL A 172 10.77 -8.73 6.58
CA VAL A 172 10.54 -7.73 5.52
C VAL A 172 11.87 -7.32 4.89
N GLN A 173 12.91 -7.09 5.69
CA GLN A 173 14.25 -6.75 5.20
C GLN A 173 14.83 -7.82 4.27
N GLN A 174 14.66 -9.10 4.61
CA GLN A 174 15.13 -10.22 3.77
C GLN A 174 14.34 -10.35 2.46
N ALA A 175 13.08 -9.90 2.42
CA ALA A 175 12.24 -9.94 1.24
C ALA A 175 12.42 -8.72 0.33
N ALA A 176 12.93 -7.61 0.83
CA ALA A 176 13.16 -6.39 0.07
C ALA A 176 14.42 -6.47 -0.80
N HIS A 177 14.57 -5.51 -1.72
CA HIS A 177 15.79 -5.38 -2.51
C HIS A 177 17.01 -5.17 -1.60
N PRO A 178 18.19 -5.78 -1.87
CA PRO A 178 19.39 -5.64 -1.04
C PRO A 178 19.82 -4.18 -0.83
N ASP A 179 19.62 -3.32 -1.81
CA ASP A 179 19.95 -1.89 -1.76
C ASP A 179 18.76 -1.02 -1.36
N ALA A 180 17.64 -1.61 -0.93
CA ALA A 180 16.47 -0.84 -0.53
C ALA A 180 16.74 0.00 0.71
N HIS A 181 16.29 1.26 0.68
CA HIS A 181 16.23 2.10 1.86
C HIS A 181 15.02 1.71 2.70
N ILE A 182 15.25 1.00 3.79
CA ILE A 182 14.19 0.50 4.67
C ILE A 182 14.14 1.34 5.92
N ILE A 183 12.97 1.92 6.19
CA ILE A 183 12.69 2.60 7.45
C ILE A 183 11.65 1.80 8.24
N PHE A 184 11.80 1.80 9.55
CA PHE A 184 11.06 0.92 10.44
C PHE A 184 10.47 1.70 11.62
N GLY A 185 9.18 1.47 11.91
CA GLY A 185 8.48 2.00 13.06
C GLY A 185 7.74 0.91 13.82
N ALA A 186 7.62 1.09 15.14
CA ALA A 186 6.85 0.21 16.02
C ALA A 186 5.88 1.03 16.88
N PHE A 187 4.63 0.64 16.88
CA PHE A 187 3.53 1.36 17.51
C PHE A 187 2.71 0.43 18.39
N ILE A 188 2.12 0.99 19.46
CA ILE A 188 1.15 0.29 20.29
C ILE A 188 -0.25 0.77 19.93
N ASP A 189 -1.16 -0.16 19.77
CA ASP A 189 -2.60 0.07 19.71
C ASP A 189 -3.26 -0.66 20.89
N GLU A 190 -3.69 0.10 21.91
CA GLU A 190 -4.33 -0.41 23.12
C GLU A 190 -5.64 -1.18 22.85
N ASN A 191 -6.20 -1.08 21.64
CA ASN A 191 -7.40 -1.82 21.26
C ASN A 191 -7.10 -3.20 20.66
N MET A 192 -5.82 -3.54 20.47
CA MET A 192 -5.40 -4.86 20.01
C MET A 192 -5.18 -5.78 21.22
N ASP A 193 -5.53 -7.06 21.07
CA ASP A 193 -5.39 -8.09 22.09
C ASP A 193 -4.69 -9.31 21.48
N ASP A 194 -3.45 -9.59 21.94
CA ASP A 194 -2.58 -10.67 21.46
C ASP A 194 -2.43 -10.75 19.91
N GLU A 195 -2.53 -9.61 19.25
CA GLU A 195 -2.44 -9.50 17.79
C GLU A 195 -1.26 -8.61 17.39
N ILE A 196 -0.62 -8.94 16.28
CA ILE A 196 0.36 -8.08 15.59
C ILE A 196 -0.17 -7.78 14.19
N ARG A 197 -0.06 -6.53 13.79
CA ARG A 197 -0.29 -6.07 12.43
C ARG A 197 0.98 -5.50 11.84
N VAL A 198 1.33 -5.97 10.68
CA VAL A 198 2.46 -5.45 9.89
C VAL A 198 1.92 -4.73 8.67
N VAL A 199 2.36 -3.50 8.47
CA VAL A 199 2.06 -2.71 7.27
C VAL A 199 3.36 -2.42 6.55
N VAL A 200 3.39 -2.73 5.27
CA VAL A 200 4.54 -2.48 4.39
C VAL A 200 4.10 -1.53 3.29
N ILE A 201 4.82 -0.42 3.15
CA ILE A 201 4.65 0.50 2.02
C ILE A 201 5.92 0.42 1.19
N ALA A 202 5.79 -0.02 -0.04
CA ALA A 202 6.90 -0.20 -0.98
C ALA A 202 6.83 0.86 -2.08
N THR A 203 7.96 1.51 -2.37
CA THR A 203 8.09 2.62 -3.32
C THR A 203 9.32 2.46 -4.20
N GLY A 204 9.47 3.35 -5.19
CA GLY A 204 10.68 3.40 -6.00
C GLY A 204 10.84 2.18 -6.91
N PHE A 205 9.75 1.72 -7.52
CA PHE A 205 9.80 0.65 -8.51
C PHE A 205 10.33 1.19 -9.84
N ASP A 206 11.58 0.86 -10.17
CA ASP A 206 12.14 1.16 -11.48
C ASP A 206 11.41 0.38 -12.57
N ASN A 207 10.79 1.10 -13.52
CA ASN A 207 10.12 0.53 -14.69
C ASN A 207 9.07 -0.54 -14.38
N VAL A 208 7.98 -0.18 -13.68
CA VAL A 208 6.78 -0.99 -13.75
C VAL A 208 6.31 -0.98 -15.21
N PRO A 209 6.44 -2.07 -15.97
CA PRO A 209 5.85 -2.12 -17.31
C PRO A 209 4.39 -1.82 -17.11
N ASN A 210 3.86 -0.94 -17.95
CA ASN A 210 2.45 -0.55 -17.98
C ASN A 210 1.57 -1.80 -18.10
N SER A 211 1.40 -2.56 -17.02
CA SER A 211 0.56 -3.78 -16.98
C SER A 211 -0.89 -3.47 -17.33
N ALA A 212 -1.28 -2.20 -17.28
CA ALA A 212 -2.53 -1.71 -17.83
C ALA A 212 -2.60 -1.78 -19.36
N LYS A 213 -1.47 -1.84 -20.10
CA LYS A 213 -1.46 -2.01 -21.55
C LYS A 213 -1.47 -3.48 -21.99
N MET A 214 -1.00 -4.41 -21.15
CA MET A 214 -0.89 -5.82 -21.55
C MET A 214 -2.22 -6.58 -21.54
N SER A 215 -3.27 -6.08 -20.90
CA SER A 215 -4.59 -6.71 -20.94
C SER A 215 -5.47 -6.26 -22.12
N MET A 216 -5.02 -5.33 -22.97
CA MET A 216 -5.79 -4.87 -24.13
C MET A 216 -5.37 -5.51 -25.46
N ASP A 217 -4.20 -6.13 -25.55
CA ASP A 217 -3.69 -6.69 -26.82
C ASP A 217 -3.94 -8.22 -27.00
N GLY A 218 -4.55 -8.87 -26.02
CA GLY A 218 -4.77 -10.33 -26.01
C GLY A 218 -5.94 -10.86 -26.86
N ASN A 219 -6.67 -10.02 -27.61
CA ASN A 219 -7.88 -10.48 -28.32
C ASN A 219 -7.99 -9.94 -29.77
N LYS A 220 -6.91 -9.90 -30.52
CA LYS A 220 -6.97 -9.50 -31.94
C LYS A 220 -6.59 -10.58 -32.96
N ASP A 221 -6.30 -11.79 -32.55
CA ASP A 221 -6.01 -12.88 -33.51
C ASP A 221 -6.87 -14.10 -33.23
N LYS A 222 -8.15 -14.03 -33.56
CA LYS A 222 -9.00 -15.20 -33.88
C LYS A 222 -10.28 -14.73 -34.55
N ASP A 223 -10.15 -14.19 -35.76
CA ASP A 223 -11.20 -14.24 -36.80
C ASP A 223 -10.55 -13.96 -38.14
N SER A 224 -9.92 -14.96 -38.71
CA SER A 224 -9.62 -15.08 -40.13
C SER A 224 -9.35 -16.55 -40.40
N GLY A 225 -10.38 -17.30 -40.75
CA GLY A 225 -10.35 -18.68 -41.16
C GLY A 225 -11.76 -19.13 -41.53
#